data_6f83f5736ca3d201c175fc8f1e0ef7a3
#
_entry.id   6f83f5736ca3d201c175fc8f1e0ef7a3
#
_cell.length_a   1.000
_cell.length_b   1.000
_cell.length_c   1.000
_cell.angle_alpha   90.00
_cell.angle_beta   90.00
_cell.angle_gamma   90.00
#
_symmetry.space_group_name_H-M   'P 1'
#
loop_
_entity.id
_entity.type
_entity.pdbx_description
1 polymer ?
#
loop_
_entity_poly.entity_id
_entity_poly.type
_entity_poly.pdbx_seq_one_letter_code
_entity_poly.pdbx_strand_id
1 'polypeptide(L)'
;MKYITGQHALNIPCSLSTCGDWHQSAIQWEIPYFRESEDSVFKDYGIELNKKIPEHIEKYNVANHIRAILDLLEMGNFSLAQGMNKDFICNDEYTEEIFEQVMKLKHSPDWDKIDMFM
;
A
#
# COMPACT_ATOMS: atom_id res chain seq x y z
N MET A 1 7.78 7.61 11.26
CA MET A 1 8.35 7.92 9.95
C MET A 1 7.21 8.30 8.99
N LYS A 2 7.32 9.46 8.38
CA LYS A 2 6.35 9.91 7.38
C LYS A 2 6.61 9.21 6.04
N TYR A 3 5.57 8.70 5.41
CA TYR A 3 5.70 8.00 4.12
C TYR A 3 4.43 8.14 3.28
N ILE A 4 4.60 8.00 1.97
CA ILE A 4 3.49 8.01 1.01
C ILE A 4 2.91 6.61 0.92
N THR A 5 1.58 6.49 0.90
CA THR A 5 0.90 5.20 0.84
C THR A 5 -0.38 5.27 0.00
N GLY A 6 -1.16 4.20 0.02
CA GLY A 6 -2.43 4.12 -0.67
C GLY A 6 -2.29 4.18 -2.19
N GLN A 7 -3.25 4.81 -2.84
CA GLN A 7 -3.30 4.87 -4.30
C GLN A 7 -2.06 5.56 -4.90
N HIS A 8 -1.51 6.57 -4.25
CA HIS A 8 -0.28 7.21 -4.72
C HIS A 8 0.87 6.21 -4.78
N ALA A 9 1.07 5.44 -3.70
CA ALA A 9 2.14 4.44 -3.66
C ALA A 9 1.94 3.35 -4.71
N LEU A 10 0.71 2.94 -4.99
CA LEU A 10 0.42 1.95 -6.04
C LEU A 10 0.78 2.46 -7.44
N ASN A 11 0.95 3.75 -7.62
CA ASN A 11 1.34 4.36 -8.89
C ASN A 11 2.82 4.77 -8.92
N ILE A 12 3.61 4.32 -7.95
CA ILE A 12 5.05 4.50 -7.91
C ILE A 12 5.69 3.11 -8.02
N PRO A 13 6.60 2.87 -8.98
CA PRO A 13 7.29 1.58 -9.05
C PRO A 13 8.00 1.27 -7.74
N CYS A 14 7.92 0.02 -7.30
CA CYS A 14 8.60 -0.44 -6.07
C CYS A 14 9.59 -1.55 -6.40
N SER A 15 10.33 -2.00 -5.39
CA SER A 15 11.34 -3.05 -5.56
C SER A 15 10.76 -4.43 -5.81
N LEU A 16 9.46 -4.61 -5.60
CA LEU A 16 8.79 -5.90 -5.77
C LEU A 16 8.39 -6.14 -7.21
N SER A 17 8.22 -7.41 -7.57
CA SER A 17 7.71 -7.81 -8.90
C SER A 17 6.18 -7.78 -8.92
N THR A 18 5.62 -6.59 -8.78
CA THR A 18 4.18 -6.35 -8.68
C THR A 18 3.71 -5.40 -9.76
N CYS A 19 2.43 -5.49 -10.14
CA CYS A 19 1.88 -4.69 -11.22
C CYS A 19 1.68 -3.21 -10.86
N GLY A 20 1.15 -2.92 -9.67
CA GLY A 20 0.73 -1.56 -9.34
C GLY A 20 -0.55 -1.16 -10.06
N ASP A 21 -0.88 0.13 -10.01
CA ASP A 21 -2.15 0.64 -10.52
C ASP A 21 -2.07 1.21 -11.96
N TRP A 22 -0.92 1.76 -12.37
CA TRP A 22 -0.68 2.28 -13.72
C TRP A 22 -1.58 3.44 -14.14
N HIS A 23 -1.99 4.29 -13.22
CA HIS A 23 -2.85 5.45 -13.48
C HIS A 23 -2.24 6.76 -12.96
N GLN A 24 -0.92 6.94 -13.12
CA GLN A 24 -0.21 8.12 -12.60
C GLN A 24 -0.85 9.44 -13.02
N SER A 25 -1.29 9.54 -14.28
CA SER A 25 -1.85 10.78 -14.80
C SER A 25 -3.23 11.12 -14.25
N ALA A 26 -3.91 10.16 -13.64
CA ALA A 26 -5.24 10.36 -13.06
C ALA A 26 -5.19 10.81 -11.60
N ILE A 27 -4.00 10.94 -11.02
CA ILE A 27 -3.81 11.23 -9.60
C ILE A 27 -3.17 12.61 -9.45
N GLN A 28 -3.59 13.35 -8.43
CA GLN A 28 -2.98 14.63 -8.10
C GLN A 28 -1.75 14.44 -7.23
N TRP A 29 -0.59 14.79 -7.79
CA TRP A 29 0.70 14.61 -7.10
C TRP A 29 1.10 15.81 -6.23
N GLU A 30 0.38 16.92 -6.32
CA GLU A 30 0.68 18.10 -5.49
C GLU A 30 0.59 17.78 -4.00
N ILE A 31 -0.38 16.97 -3.62
CA ILE A 31 -0.58 16.54 -2.23
C ILE A 31 -0.68 15.02 -2.19
N PRO A 32 0.46 14.31 -2.17
CA PRO A 32 0.46 12.85 -2.04
C PRO A 32 -0.18 12.43 -0.70
N TYR A 33 -0.72 11.23 -0.65
CA TYR A 33 -1.31 10.72 0.59
C TYR A 33 -0.21 10.25 1.53
N PHE A 34 -0.04 10.97 2.63
CA PHE A 34 0.96 10.67 3.65
C PHE A 34 0.35 9.97 4.86
N ARG A 35 1.18 9.17 5.51
CA ARG A 35 0.85 8.52 6.76
C ARG A 35 2.09 8.43 7.63
N GLU A 36 1.90 8.29 8.96
CA GLU A 36 3.00 8.04 9.90
C GLU A 36 3.06 6.56 10.24
N SER A 37 4.24 5.96 10.15
CA SER A 37 4.40 4.52 10.40
C SER A 37 4.07 4.13 11.84
N GLU A 38 4.25 5.06 12.79
CA GLU A 38 3.92 4.83 14.19
C GLU A 38 2.43 4.57 14.42
N ASP A 39 1.58 5.06 13.52
CA ASP A 39 0.11 4.93 13.62
C ASP A 39 -0.39 3.62 13.02
N SER A 40 0.47 2.79 12.47
CA SER A 40 0.11 1.53 11.81
C SER A 40 0.58 0.32 12.61
N VAL A 41 -0.21 -0.76 12.58
CA VAL A 41 0.23 -2.05 13.13
C VAL A 41 1.41 -2.62 12.36
N PHE A 42 1.60 -2.19 11.12
CA PHE A 42 2.70 -2.67 10.25
C PHE A 42 4.01 -1.94 10.48
N LYS A 43 4.00 -0.84 11.23
CA LYS A 43 5.18 -0.01 11.52
C LYS A 43 5.97 0.30 10.23
N ASP A 44 7.25 -0.05 10.17
CA ASP A 44 8.11 0.27 9.02
C ASP A 44 8.11 -0.80 7.93
N TYR A 45 7.33 -1.87 8.10
CA TYR A 45 7.27 -2.94 7.11
C TYR A 45 6.89 -2.39 5.74
N GLY A 46 7.67 -2.76 4.72
CA GLY A 46 7.36 -2.45 3.32
C GLY A 46 7.53 -0.99 2.93
N ILE A 47 8.19 -0.16 3.73
CA ILE A 47 8.46 1.24 3.39
C ILE A 47 9.84 1.33 2.73
N GLU A 48 9.88 1.85 1.50
CA GLU A 48 11.12 2.09 0.76
C GLU A 48 11.55 3.54 0.92
N LEU A 49 12.84 3.75 1.19
CA LEU A 49 13.37 5.05 1.55
C LEU A 49 13.89 5.83 0.35
N ASN A 50 13.80 7.15 0.42
CA ASN A 50 14.47 8.07 -0.52
C ASN A 50 14.12 7.83 -1.98
N LYS A 51 12.84 7.75 -2.30
CA LYS A 51 12.35 7.51 -3.66
C LYS A 51 11.92 8.80 -4.33
N LYS A 52 12.14 8.90 -5.64
CA LYS A 52 11.58 9.96 -6.45
C LYS A 52 10.12 9.67 -6.78
N ILE A 53 9.30 10.70 -6.81
CA ILE A 53 7.88 10.60 -7.17
C ILE A 53 7.55 11.59 -8.28
N PRO A 54 6.47 11.37 -9.04
CA PRO A 54 6.06 12.29 -10.10
C PRO A 54 5.88 13.71 -9.59
N GLU A 55 6.27 14.69 -10.40
CA GLU A 55 6.08 16.14 -10.18
C GLU A 55 6.79 16.71 -8.95
N HIS A 56 7.65 15.96 -8.27
CA HIS A 56 8.43 16.44 -7.13
C HIS A 56 9.92 16.29 -7.37
N ILE A 57 10.68 17.26 -6.90
CA ILE A 57 12.16 17.22 -6.94
C ILE A 57 12.69 16.47 -5.74
N GLU A 58 12.03 16.63 -4.58
CA GLU A 58 12.44 15.99 -3.34
C GLU A 58 12.18 14.50 -3.36
N LYS A 59 12.93 13.77 -2.54
CA LYS A 59 12.74 12.33 -2.36
C LYS A 59 11.89 12.07 -1.13
N TYR A 60 11.11 11.00 -1.18
CA TYR A 60 10.18 10.63 -0.12
C TYR A 60 10.31 9.16 0.23
N ASN A 61 9.88 8.80 1.43
CA ASN A 61 9.68 7.40 1.81
C ASN A 61 8.34 6.96 1.24
N VAL A 62 8.27 5.79 0.63
CA VAL A 62 7.08 5.33 -0.09
C VAL A 62 6.83 3.86 0.24
N ALA A 63 5.58 3.53 0.55
CA ALA A 63 5.15 2.14 0.74
C ALA A 63 5.35 1.35 -0.55
N ASN A 64 5.86 0.12 -0.45
CA ASN A 64 5.80 -0.78 -1.59
C ASN A 64 4.34 -1.18 -1.86
N HIS A 65 4.07 -1.87 -2.97
CA HIS A 65 2.69 -2.17 -3.35
C HIS A 65 1.97 -3.05 -2.32
N ILE A 66 2.66 -3.99 -1.69
CA ILE A 66 2.05 -4.81 -0.63
C ILE A 66 1.68 -3.93 0.56
N ARG A 67 2.60 -3.09 1.05
CA ARG A 67 2.31 -2.20 2.17
C ARG A 67 1.17 -1.23 1.85
N ALA A 68 1.14 -0.69 0.62
CA ALA A 68 0.10 0.24 0.21
C ALA A 68 -1.29 -0.39 0.32
N ILE A 69 -1.43 -1.65 -0.11
CA ILE A 69 -2.69 -2.38 -0.01
C ILE A 69 -3.05 -2.68 1.44
N LEU A 70 -2.08 -3.12 2.24
CA LEU A 70 -2.30 -3.38 3.66
C LEU A 70 -2.78 -2.13 4.39
N ASP A 71 -2.23 -0.97 4.05
CA ASP A 71 -2.69 0.30 4.62
C ASP A 71 -4.12 0.63 4.19
N LEU A 72 -4.49 0.36 2.94
CA LEU A 72 -5.87 0.55 2.49
C LEU A 72 -6.84 -0.31 3.31
N LEU A 73 -6.48 -1.57 3.60
CA LEU A 73 -7.28 -2.45 4.44
C LEU A 73 -7.35 -1.95 5.88
N GLU A 74 -6.22 -1.55 6.44
CA GLU A 74 -6.16 -1.05 7.81
C GLU A 74 -6.99 0.22 8.00
N MET A 75 -7.01 1.09 6.99
CA MET A 75 -7.76 2.34 7.02
C MET A 75 -9.24 2.18 6.63
N GLY A 76 -9.67 0.96 6.30
CA GLY A 76 -11.06 0.69 5.91
C GLY A 76 -11.42 1.12 4.51
N ASN A 77 -10.44 1.35 3.63
CA ASN A 77 -10.70 1.77 2.26
C ASN A 77 -10.84 0.55 1.33
N PHE A 78 -11.93 -0.19 1.54
CA PHE A 78 -12.14 -1.48 0.88
C PHE A 78 -12.42 -1.36 -0.62
N SER A 79 -13.02 -0.28 -1.06
CA SER A 79 -13.32 -0.10 -2.48
C SER A 79 -12.05 0.02 -3.32
N LEU A 80 -11.03 0.69 -2.80
CA LEU A 80 -9.73 0.80 -3.48
C LEU A 80 -8.91 -0.49 -3.38
N ALA A 81 -9.10 -1.27 -2.31
CA ALA A 81 -8.38 -2.53 -2.13
C ALA A 81 -8.99 -3.68 -2.92
N GLN A 82 -10.17 -3.50 -3.49
CA GLN A 82 -10.87 -4.55 -4.22
C GLN A 82 -10.06 -4.99 -5.44
N GLY A 83 -9.91 -6.31 -5.61
CA GLY A 83 -9.14 -6.86 -6.71
C GLY A 83 -7.62 -6.84 -6.50
N MET A 84 -7.16 -6.51 -5.29
CA MET A 84 -5.74 -6.29 -4.99
C MET A 84 -4.80 -7.39 -5.46
N ASN A 85 -5.18 -8.65 -5.33
CA ASN A 85 -4.29 -9.76 -5.69
C ASN A 85 -4.09 -9.88 -7.21
N LYS A 86 -5.13 -9.59 -7.99
CA LYS A 86 -5.09 -9.71 -9.45
C LYS A 86 -4.61 -8.43 -10.11
N ASP A 87 -5.08 -7.28 -9.61
CA ASP A 87 -4.89 -6.00 -10.30
C ASP A 87 -3.61 -5.28 -9.86
N PHE A 88 -3.26 -5.34 -8.57
CA PHE A 88 -2.13 -4.58 -8.05
C PHE A 88 -0.90 -5.43 -7.78
N ILE A 89 -1.08 -6.60 -7.20
CA ILE A 89 0.05 -7.49 -6.89
C ILE A 89 0.38 -8.38 -8.07
N CYS A 90 -0.62 -9.05 -8.66
CA CYS A 90 -0.54 -9.90 -9.85
C CYS A 90 0.61 -10.92 -9.84
N ASN A 91 1.04 -11.35 -8.67
CA ASN A 91 2.16 -12.29 -8.52
C ASN A 91 1.94 -13.16 -7.28
N ASP A 92 1.70 -14.45 -7.51
CA ASP A 92 1.38 -15.41 -6.44
C ASP A 92 2.56 -15.66 -5.48
N GLU A 93 3.76 -15.24 -5.84
CA GLU A 93 4.95 -15.36 -5.00
C GLU A 93 4.76 -14.67 -3.65
N TYR A 94 3.96 -13.62 -3.61
CA TYR A 94 3.77 -12.82 -2.40
C TYR A 94 2.54 -13.21 -1.57
N THR A 95 1.78 -14.22 -1.99
CA THR A 95 0.51 -14.58 -1.34
C THR A 95 0.70 -14.91 0.14
N GLU A 96 1.68 -15.73 0.46
CA GLU A 96 1.95 -16.16 1.83
C GLU A 96 2.37 -14.99 2.73
N GLU A 97 3.23 -14.13 2.20
CA GLU A 97 3.68 -12.93 2.91
C GLU A 97 2.49 -12.00 3.19
N ILE A 98 1.61 -11.80 2.21
CA ILE A 98 0.42 -10.95 2.36
C ILE A 98 -0.48 -11.51 3.46
N PHE A 99 -0.74 -12.82 3.46
CA PHE A 99 -1.56 -13.45 4.50
C PHE A 99 -0.99 -13.24 5.90
N GLU A 100 0.32 -13.43 6.07
CA GLU A 100 0.97 -13.22 7.35
C GLU A 100 0.77 -11.79 7.85
N GLN A 101 0.89 -10.81 6.98
CA GLN A 101 0.73 -9.41 7.35
C GLN A 101 -0.74 -9.08 7.65
N VAL A 102 -1.67 -9.55 6.81
CA VAL A 102 -3.10 -9.29 7.00
C VAL A 102 -3.59 -9.83 8.35
N MET A 103 -3.02 -10.92 8.85
CA MET A 103 -3.39 -11.48 10.16
C MET A 103 -3.12 -10.51 11.31
N LYS A 104 -2.24 -9.52 11.15
CA LYS A 104 -2.03 -8.48 12.15
C LYS A 104 -3.26 -7.59 12.34
N LEU A 105 -4.20 -7.62 11.40
CA LEU A 105 -5.43 -6.84 11.46
C LEU A 105 -6.60 -7.60 12.11
N LYS A 106 -6.39 -8.82 12.60
CA LYS A 106 -7.48 -9.67 13.14
C LYS A 106 -8.21 -9.08 14.33
N HIS A 107 -7.62 -8.11 15.02
CA HIS A 107 -8.25 -7.41 16.15
C HIS A 107 -8.96 -6.11 15.72
N SER A 108 -8.94 -5.79 14.43
CA SER A 108 -9.63 -4.63 13.91
C SER A 108 -11.16 -4.82 13.99
N PRO A 109 -11.94 -3.75 14.28
CA PRO A 109 -13.40 -3.82 14.20
C PRO A 109 -13.92 -4.22 12.81
N ASP A 110 -13.12 -4.00 11.78
CA ASP A 110 -13.47 -4.29 10.38
C ASP A 110 -12.98 -5.67 9.92
N TRP A 111 -12.56 -6.54 10.85
CA TRP A 111 -11.95 -7.83 10.49
C TRP A 111 -12.81 -8.67 9.54
N ASP A 112 -14.13 -8.69 9.73
CA ASP A 112 -15.03 -9.46 8.88
C ASP A 112 -14.93 -9.02 7.41
N LYS A 113 -14.78 -7.72 7.17
CA LYS A 113 -14.61 -7.17 5.83
C LYS A 113 -13.22 -7.45 5.29
N ILE A 114 -12.20 -7.34 6.13
CA ILE A 114 -10.80 -7.60 5.76
C ILE A 114 -10.62 -9.06 5.36
N ASP A 115 -11.18 -9.98 6.13
CA ASP A 115 -11.11 -11.42 5.87
C ASP A 115 -11.65 -11.79 4.49
N MET A 116 -12.62 -11.03 3.97
CA MET A 116 -13.17 -11.25 2.64
C MET A 116 -12.16 -11.02 1.50
N PHE A 117 -11.09 -10.28 1.75
CA PHE A 117 -10.03 -10.04 0.76
C PHE A 117 -8.98 -11.16 0.75
N MET A 118 -9.03 -12.06 1.69
CA MET A 118 -8.14 -13.20 1.78
C MET A 118 -8.74 -14.42 1.06
#